data_d39486296c6afbc6f8f118cb5b55f753
#
_entry.id   d39486296c6afbc6f8f118cb5b55f753
#
_cell.length_a   1.000
_cell.length_b   1.000
_cell.length_c   1.000
_cell.angle_alpha   90.00
_cell.angle_beta   90.00
_cell.angle_gamma   90.00
#
_symmetry.space_group_name_H-M   'P 1'
#
loop_
_entity.id
_entity.type
_entity.pdbx_description
1 polymer ?
#
loop_
_entity_poly.entity_id
_entity_poly.type
_entity_poly.pdbx_seq_one_letter_code
_entity_poly.pdbx_strand_id
1 'polypeptide(L)'
;LDITLDRLGFGFFRIVNAFLRVLFITAIALGVARLAFLASLSLVHRFTVEVRTPPELDPATGPMVTVLIPCFNEEKVIVNSVRQILASNWSHMEVIVLDDGSKDRTAAVVTEAFQNHPQVRLMSFENGGKALALNRGLKEAKGDIIVALDADTLFAPEALGRLARWFVDPQIGAVAGNALVGNRLNLITRWQALEYVTAQNLERRALAALGAVTVVPGAVGAWRKSALIDLGGYPPDTLAEDQDLTIAVQRAGWDVAFDPDARAYTEAPDTVAGLLKQRFRWSFGTLQCLWKHRDGLFSTKTPVLGFIALPQIWLFQILLAVVAPLVDLAVVWGVVSGVLAHIAHPIEWSPDETTNILLYWGVFVLIDLMAGVMGMAMEREAPWADLPWLPLQRFGYRQLMY
;
A
#
# COMPACT_ATOMS: atom_id res chain seq x y z
N LEU A 1 -29.61 -13.11 -47.19
CA LEU A 1 -28.33 -12.86 -46.50
C LEU A 1 -28.54 -11.99 -45.25
N ASP A 2 -29.42 -10.97 -45.32
CA ASP A 2 -29.66 -10.01 -44.21
C ASP A 2 -30.24 -10.68 -42.97
N ILE A 3 -31.28 -11.52 -43.10
CA ILE A 3 -31.94 -12.17 -41.96
C ILE A 3 -31.01 -13.11 -41.18
N THR A 4 -30.02 -13.71 -41.84
CA THR A 4 -29.07 -14.63 -41.19
C THR A 4 -28.00 -13.84 -40.45
N LEU A 5 -27.53 -12.71 -41.01
CA LEU A 5 -26.58 -11.79 -40.39
C LEU A 5 -27.20 -11.10 -39.16
N ASP A 6 -28.48 -10.69 -39.24
CA ASP A 6 -29.22 -10.11 -38.12
C ASP A 6 -29.40 -11.12 -36.98
N ARG A 7 -29.72 -12.37 -37.27
CA ARG A 7 -29.84 -13.44 -36.25
C ARG A 7 -28.51 -13.77 -35.60
N LEU A 8 -27.42 -13.83 -36.38
CA LEU A 8 -26.08 -14.05 -35.84
C LEU A 8 -25.61 -12.85 -34.98
N GLY A 9 -25.86 -11.62 -35.42
CA GLY A 9 -25.58 -10.42 -34.67
C GLY A 9 -26.34 -10.35 -33.35
N PHE A 10 -27.65 -10.66 -33.38
CA PHE A 10 -28.48 -10.71 -32.18
C PHE A 10 -28.05 -11.83 -31.22
N GLY A 11 -27.69 -13.00 -31.75
CA GLY A 11 -27.16 -14.11 -30.95
C GLY A 11 -25.87 -13.76 -30.24
N PHE A 12 -24.91 -13.13 -30.95
CA PHE A 12 -23.66 -12.63 -30.38
C PHE A 12 -23.92 -11.60 -29.29
N PHE A 13 -24.80 -10.63 -29.55
CA PHE A 13 -25.16 -9.60 -28.57
C PHE A 13 -25.73 -10.18 -27.26
N ARG A 14 -26.61 -11.18 -27.35
CA ARG A 14 -27.14 -11.87 -26.18
C ARG A 14 -26.07 -12.60 -25.39
N ILE A 15 -25.12 -13.25 -26.06
CA ILE A 15 -24.00 -13.93 -25.38
C ILE A 15 -23.12 -12.94 -24.67
N VAL A 16 -22.76 -11.82 -25.32
CA VAL A 16 -21.96 -10.76 -24.71
C VAL A 16 -22.67 -10.19 -23.46
N ASN A 17 -23.93 -9.84 -23.58
CA ASN A 17 -24.71 -9.30 -22.44
C ASN A 17 -24.82 -10.32 -21.28
N ALA A 18 -25.03 -11.60 -21.57
CA ALA A 18 -25.07 -12.63 -20.55
C ALA A 18 -23.73 -12.79 -19.84
N PHE A 19 -22.63 -12.79 -20.59
CA PHE A 19 -21.27 -12.81 -20.04
C PHE A 19 -21.00 -11.60 -19.15
N LEU A 20 -21.31 -10.40 -19.62
CA LEU A 20 -21.12 -9.16 -18.87
C LEU A 20 -21.94 -9.14 -17.58
N ARG A 21 -23.19 -9.64 -17.62
CA ARG A 21 -24.05 -9.77 -16.42
C ARG A 21 -23.39 -10.69 -15.37
N VAL A 22 -22.92 -11.86 -15.79
CA VAL A 22 -22.23 -12.79 -14.89
C VAL A 22 -20.96 -12.15 -14.31
N LEU A 23 -20.18 -11.47 -15.15
CA LEU A 23 -18.97 -10.75 -14.71
C LEU A 23 -19.30 -9.71 -13.65
N PHE A 24 -20.33 -8.87 -13.86
CA PHE A 24 -20.77 -7.87 -12.89
C PHE A 24 -21.23 -8.48 -11.57
N ILE A 25 -22.10 -9.47 -11.63
CA ILE A 25 -22.63 -10.13 -10.42
C ILE A 25 -21.49 -10.76 -9.64
N THR A 26 -20.56 -11.44 -10.31
CA THR A 26 -19.39 -12.06 -9.67
C THR A 26 -18.48 -11.00 -9.03
N ALA A 27 -18.19 -9.92 -9.74
CA ALA A 27 -17.35 -8.84 -9.23
C ALA A 27 -18.01 -8.12 -8.03
N ILE A 28 -19.34 -7.91 -8.06
CA ILE A 28 -20.09 -7.37 -6.92
C ILE A 28 -20.01 -8.32 -5.72
N ALA A 29 -20.29 -9.60 -5.92
CA ALA A 29 -20.25 -10.60 -4.85
C ALA A 29 -18.87 -10.67 -4.19
N LEU A 30 -17.81 -10.69 -5.00
CA LEU A 30 -16.42 -10.66 -4.51
C LEU A 30 -16.09 -9.35 -3.80
N GLY A 31 -16.54 -8.21 -4.30
CA GLY A 31 -16.37 -6.90 -3.68
C GLY A 31 -17.04 -6.81 -2.31
N VAL A 32 -18.29 -7.26 -2.21
CA VAL A 32 -19.04 -7.32 -0.93
C VAL A 32 -18.37 -8.27 0.06
N ALA A 33 -18.00 -9.47 -0.41
CA ALA A 33 -17.32 -10.45 0.45
C ALA A 33 -15.97 -9.91 0.97
N ARG A 34 -15.18 -9.26 0.10
CA ARG A 34 -13.92 -8.61 0.50
C ARG A 34 -14.17 -7.50 1.50
N LEU A 35 -15.13 -6.61 1.25
CA LEU A 35 -15.46 -5.53 2.17
C LEU A 35 -15.87 -6.08 3.53
N ALA A 36 -16.78 -7.04 3.59
CA ALA A 36 -17.21 -7.68 4.83
C ALA A 36 -16.04 -8.33 5.59
N PHE A 37 -15.15 -9.01 4.85
CA PHE A 37 -13.94 -9.63 5.41
C PHE A 37 -12.99 -8.59 6.01
N LEU A 38 -12.59 -7.58 5.22
CA LEU A 38 -11.69 -6.51 5.69
C LEU A 38 -12.29 -5.71 6.84
N ALA A 39 -13.59 -5.39 6.75
CA ALA A 39 -14.31 -4.67 7.78
C ALA A 39 -14.32 -5.43 9.11
N SER A 40 -14.72 -6.70 9.07
CA SER A 40 -14.79 -7.54 10.27
C SER A 40 -13.42 -7.70 10.94
N LEU A 41 -12.38 -7.98 10.16
CA LEU A 41 -11.02 -8.13 10.68
C LEU A 41 -10.43 -6.82 11.19
N SER A 42 -10.72 -5.69 10.53
CA SER A 42 -10.26 -4.38 11.00
C SER A 42 -10.90 -4.00 12.33
N LEU A 43 -12.18 -4.37 12.54
CA LEU A 43 -12.84 -4.23 13.85
C LEU A 43 -12.19 -5.16 14.90
N VAL A 44 -11.92 -6.41 14.55
CA VAL A 44 -11.19 -7.33 15.44
C VAL A 44 -9.85 -6.73 15.83
N HIS A 45 -9.07 -6.22 14.87
CA HIS A 45 -7.80 -5.55 15.16
C HIS A 45 -7.98 -4.41 16.16
N ARG A 46 -8.93 -3.51 15.90
CA ARG A 46 -9.20 -2.36 16.78
C ARG A 46 -9.54 -2.76 18.21
N PHE A 47 -10.37 -3.78 18.39
CA PHE A 47 -10.87 -4.16 19.72
C PHE A 47 -10.02 -5.22 20.44
N THR A 48 -9.10 -5.87 19.75
CA THR A 48 -8.27 -6.92 20.35
C THR A 48 -6.77 -6.61 20.28
N VAL A 49 -6.24 -6.26 19.13
CA VAL A 49 -4.81 -6.05 18.94
C VAL A 49 -4.39 -4.67 19.45
N GLU A 50 -5.13 -3.62 19.09
CA GLU A 50 -4.82 -2.26 19.56
C GLU A 50 -4.90 -2.15 21.10
N VAL A 51 -5.84 -2.84 21.74
CA VAL A 51 -5.98 -2.88 23.21
C VAL A 51 -4.82 -3.64 23.87
N ARG A 52 -4.21 -4.61 23.18
CA ARG A 52 -3.06 -5.38 23.66
C ARG A 52 -1.71 -4.79 23.22
N THR A 53 -1.73 -3.59 22.67
CA THR A 53 -0.50 -2.89 22.27
C THR A 53 0.46 -2.79 23.46
N PRO A 54 1.76 -3.10 23.28
CA PRO A 54 2.73 -3.00 24.34
C PRO A 54 2.79 -1.60 24.96
N PRO A 55 3.09 -1.46 26.27
CA PRO A 55 3.20 -0.18 26.92
C PRO A 55 4.30 0.67 26.27
N GLU A 56 4.23 1.98 26.49
CA GLU A 56 5.28 2.89 26.06
C GLU A 56 6.58 2.58 26.82
N LEU A 57 7.68 2.60 26.09
CA LEU A 57 9.01 2.41 26.65
C LEU A 57 9.63 3.77 27.00
N ASP A 58 10.57 3.77 27.93
CA ASP A 58 11.37 4.96 28.20
C ASP A 58 12.24 5.29 26.97
N PRO A 59 12.10 6.48 26.40
CA PRO A 59 12.85 6.90 25.21
C PRO A 59 14.37 6.93 25.38
N ALA A 60 14.86 7.05 26.62
CA ALA A 60 16.30 7.15 26.89
C ALA A 60 16.96 5.79 27.15
N THR A 61 16.20 4.83 27.68
CA THR A 61 16.72 3.53 28.10
C THR A 61 16.13 2.35 27.31
N GLY A 62 15.16 2.62 26.46
CA GLY A 62 14.59 1.61 25.57
C GLY A 62 15.61 1.07 24.54
N PRO A 63 15.22 0.10 23.69
CA PRO A 63 16.12 -0.49 22.71
C PRO A 63 16.73 0.57 21.78
N MET A 64 17.99 0.39 21.42
CA MET A 64 18.66 1.29 20.48
C MET A 64 18.05 1.13 19.08
N VAL A 65 17.69 2.24 18.47
CA VAL A 65 17.14 2.29 17.10
C VAL A 65 18.19 2.86 16.15
N THR A 66 18.46 2.18 15.04
CA THR A 66 19.19 2.76 13.91
C THR A 66 18.20 3.13 12.83
N VAL A 67 18.14 4.42 12.49
CA VAL A 67 17.35 4.92 11.37
C VAL A 67 18.23 4.96 10.12
N LEU A 68 17.85 4.23 9.08
CA LEU A 68 18.52 4.19 7.78
C LEU A 68 17.72 5.03 6.77
N ILE A 69 18.34 6.06 6.20
CA ILE A 69 17.72 6.96 5.22
C ILE A 69 18.48 6.87 3.89
N PRO A 70 18.09 5.96 2.98
CA PRO A 70 18.65 5.92 1.64
C PRO A 70 18.20 7.16 0.85
N CYS A 71 19.13 7.83 0.17
CA CYS A 71 18.84 9.02 -0.61
C CYS A 71 19.60 9.01 -1.95
N PHE A 72 18.96 9.57 -2.98
CA PHE A 72 19.54 9.77 -4.31
C PHE A 72 18.93 11.01 -4.96
N ASN A 73 19.70 12.12 -5.03
CA ASN A 73 19.27 13.43 -5.51
C ASN A 73 18.11 14.02 -4.68
N GLU A 74 18.31 14.11 -3.36
CA GLU A 74 17.30 14.55 -2.38
C GLU A 74 17.73 15.83 -1.64
N GLU A 75 18.54 16.71 -2.27
CA GLU A 75 19.09 17.92 -1.63
C GLU A 75 18.04 18.84 -1.00
N LYS A 76 16.79 18.81 -1.50
CA LYS A 76 15.71 19.69 -1.05
C LYS A 76 15.01 19.21 0.22
N VAL A 77 14.97 17.90 0.47
CA VAL A 77 14.14 17.31 1.52
C VAL A 77 14.93 16.64 2.64
N ILE A 78 16.10 16.07 2.33
CA ILE A 78 16.85 15.21 3.25
C ILE A 78 17.18 15.88 4.60
N VAL A 79 17.58 17.13 4.63
CA VAL A 79 17.92 17.86 5.86
C VAL A 79 16.70 18.00 6.77
N ASN A 80 15.52 18.25 6.19
CA ASN A 80 14.29 18.36 6.95
C ASN A 80 13.87 17.00 7.53
N SER A 81 13.98 15.93 6.76
CA SER A 81 13.66 14.56 7.22
C SER A 81 14.56 14.14 8.39
N VAL A 82 15.88 14.37 8.30
CA VAL A 82 16.81 14.10 9.42
C VAL A 82 16.46 14.94 10.65
N ARG A 83 16.15 16.23 10.49
CA ARG A 83 15.75 17.10 11.62
C ARG A 83 14.48 16.61 12.31
N GLN A 84 13.50 16.16 11.55
CA GLN A 84 12.25 15.60 12.10
C GLN A 84 12.51 14.32 12.91
N ILE A 85 13.37 13.44 12.42
CA ILE A 85 13.78 12.25 13.18
C ILE A 85 14.49 12.63 14.48
N LEU A 86 15.41 13.58 14.44
CA LEU A 86 16.13 14.06 15.63
C LEU A 86 15.20 14.78 16.64
N ALA A 87 14.09 15.35 16.17
CA ALA A 87 13.05 15.96 16.99
C ALA A 87 12.04 14.94 17.55
N SER A 88 12.22 13.66 17.27
CA SER A 88 11.35 12.60 17.80
C SER A 88 11.48 12.51 19.33
N ASN A 89 10.45 11.98 19.96
CA ASN A 89 10.45 11.72 21.41
C ASN A 89 11.41 10.58 21.82
N TRP A 90 12.02 9.87 20.85
CA TRP A 90 12.92 8.74 21.08
C TRP A 90 14.38 9.20 20.99
N SER A 91 15.10 9.22 22.11
CA SER A 91 16.48 9.74 22.17
C SER A 91 17.57 8.68 21.99
N HIS A 92 17.26 7.39 22.29
CA HIS A 92 18.23 6.31 22.16
C HIS A 92 18.29 5.79 20.73
N MET A 93 18.85 6.62 19.84
CA MET A 93 18.92 6.33 18.41
C MET A 93 20.21 6.84 17.75
N GLU A 94 20.51 6.31 16.57
CA GLU A 94 21.41 6.88 15.58
C GLU A 94 20.70 6.99 14.22
N VAL A 95 21.13 7.93 13.40
CA VAL A 95 20.66 8.15 12.04
C VAL A 95 21.81 7.97 11.08
N ILE A 96 21.65 7.10 10.09
CA ILE A 96 22.63 6.90 9.03
C ILE A 96 22.00 7.32 7.71
N VAL A 97 22.46 8.43 7.16
CA VAL A 97 22.08 8.87 5.81
C VAL A 97 22.95 8.12 4.81
N LEU A 98 22.30 7.43 3.88
CA LEU A 98 22.93 6.54 2.89
C LEU A 98 22.83 7.18 1.51
N ASP A 99 23.80 7.97 1.14
CA ASP A 99 23.87 8.62 -0.18
C ASP A 99 24.32 7.63 -1.24
N ASP A 100 23.38 7.19 -2.07
CA ASP A 100 23.58 6.21 -3.13
C ASP A 100 24.07 6.85 -4.43
N GLY A 101 25.11 7.69 -4.33
CA GLY A 101 25.78 8.31 -5.46
C GLY A 101 25.02 9.48 -6.07
N SER A 102 24.47 10.36 -5.25
CA SER A 102 23.79 11.58 -5.69
C SER A 102 24.69 12.47 -6.55
N LYS A 103 24.09 13.10 -7.56
CA LYS A 103 24.77 14.02 -8.48
C LYS A 103 24.50 15.50 -8.16
N ASP A 104 23.55 15.76 -7.28
CA ASP A 104 23.20 17.06 -6.74
C ASP A 104 23.98 17.36 -5.45
N ARG A 105 23.52 18.33 -4.66
CA ARG A 105 24.17 18.72 -3.41
C ARG A 105 23.75 17.87 -2.20
N THR A 106 23.07 16.73 -2.36
CA THR A 106 22.55 15.91 -1.26
C THR A 106 23.61 15.65 -0.18
N ALA A 107 24.77 15.07 -0.52
CA ALA A 107 25.85 14.81 0.44
C ALA A 107 26.39 16.08 1.09
N ALA A 108 26.52 17.17 0.33
CA ALA A 108 27.03 18.44 0.83
C ALA A 108 26.09 19.05 1.87
N VAL A 109 24.78 19.15 1.60
CA VAL A 109 23.81 19.75 2.53
C VAL A 109 23.67 18.93 3.82
N VAL A 110 23.78 17.60 3.75
CA VAL A 110 23.80 16.73 4.94
C VAL A 110 25.05 16.99 5.77
N THR A 111 26.22 17.04 5.13
CA THR A 111 27.49 17.33 5.82
C THR A 111 27.46 18.73 6.47
N GLU A 112 27.04 19.75 5.73
CA GLU A 112 26.94 21.13 6.25
C GLU A 112 26.02 21.22 7.48
N ALA A 113 24.88 20.46 7.47
CA ALA A 113 23.88 20.50 8.53
C ALA A 113 24.23 19.66 9.77
N PHE A 114 24.95 18.53 9.61
CA PHE A 114 25.05 17.50 10.66
C PHE A 114 26.46 16.97 10.93
N GLN A 115 27.55 17.53 10.33
CA GLN A 115 28.94 17.04 10.52
C GLN A 115 29.38 16.89 11.97
N ASN A 116 28.85 17.73 12.88
CA ASN A 116 29.16 17.69 14.30
C ASN A 116 28.05 17.06 15.17
N HIS A 117 27.02 16.48 14.56
CA HIS A 117 25.90 15.90 15.33
C HIS A 117 26.23 14.46 15.74
N PRO A 118 26.30 14.14 17.04
CA PRO A 118 26.80 12.83 17.50
C PRO A 118 25.95 11.62 17.06
N GLN A 119 24.69 11.84 16.76
CA GLN A 119 23.74 10.78 16.38
C GLN A 119 23.62 10.64 14.86
N VAL A 120 24.22 11.51 14.04
CA VAL A 120 24.04 11.48 12.58
C VAL A 120 25.35 11.09 11.89
N ARG A 121 25.28 10.15 10.98
CA ARG A 121 26.39 9.75 10.11
C ARG A 121 25.95 9.79 8.65
N LEU A 122 26.80 10.34 7.78
CA LEU A 122 26.64 10.24 6.34
C LEU A 122 27.57 9.15 5.80
N MET A 123 27.02 8.29 4.93
CA MET A 123 27.78 7.29 4.19
C MET A 123 27.47 7.47 2.71
N SER A 124 28.47 7.76 1.89
CA SER A 124 28.31 7.94 0.44
C SER A 124 28.92 6.78 -0.33
N PHE A 125 28.24 6.33 -1.37
CA PHE A 125 28.59 5.16 -2.17
C PHE A 125 28.46 5.47 -3.66
N GLU A 126 28.99 4.59 -4.51
CA GLU A 126 28.56 4.51 -5.90
C GLU A 126 27.12 3.98 -5.96
N ASN A 127 26.35 4.53 -6.92
CA ASN A 127 24.94 4.18 -7.08
C ASN A 127 24.77 2.66 -7.32
N GLY A 128 24.00 2.04 -6.49
CA GLY A 128 23.70 0.61 -6.52
C GLY A 128 22.24 0.27 -6.28
N GLY A 129 21.42 1.29 -6.02
CA GLY A 129 20.00 1.16 -5.70
C GLY A 129 19.70 1.03 -4.21
N LYS A 130 18.46 1.35 -3.85
CA LYS A 130 17.97 1.48 -2.47
C LYS A 130 18.30 0.26 -1.59
N ALA A 131 18.02 -0.96 -2.06
CA ALA A 131 18.26 -2.18 -1.29
C ALA A 131 19.75 -2.37 -0.96
N LEU A 132 20.65 -2.06 -1.92
CA LEU A 132 22.10 -2.17 -1.68
C LEU A 132 22.58 -1.10 -0.70
N ALA A 133 22.09 0.13 -0.79
CA ALA A 133 22.39 1.19 0.17
C ALA A 133 21.93 0.80 1.58
N LEU A 134 20.69 0.30 1.74
CA LEU A 134 20.17 -0.19 3.01
C LEU A 134 21.03 -1.33 3.59
N ASN A 135 21.46 -2.28 2.76
CA ASN A 135 22.33 -3.38 3.20
C ASN A 135 23.70 -2.90 3.67
N ARG A 136 24.26 -1.86 3.06
CA ARG A 136 25.50 -1.22 3.52
C ARG A 136 25.30 -0.55 4.87
N GLY A 137 24.18 0.17 5.03
CA GLY A 137 23.82 0.79 6.32
C GLY A 137 23.54 -0.23 7.42
N LEU A 138 22.88 -1.35 7.09
CA LEU A 138 22.59 -2.45 8.03
C LEU A 138 23.86 -3.04 8.67
N LYS A 139 24.93 -3.16 7.91
CA LYS A 139 26.23 -3.65 8.41
C LYS A 139 26.85 -2.72 9.46
N GLU A 140 26.63 -1.43 9.31
CA GLU A 140 27.18 -0.39 10.18
C GLU A 140 26.22 0.05 11.31
N ALA A 141 24.98 -0.45 11.28
CA ALA A 141 23.97 -0.16 12.27
C ALA A 141 24.34 -0.73 13.64
N LYS A 142 24.19 0.09 14.70
CA LYS A 142 24.47 -0.32 16.10
C LYS A 142 23.20 -0.78 16.81
N GLY A 143 22.02 -0.28 16.41
CA GLY A 143 20.76 -0.60 17.05
C GLY A 143 20.29 -2.01 16.76
N ASP A 144 19.55 -2.57 17.71
CA ASP A 144 18.85 -3.87 17.55
C ASP A 144 17.58 -3.76 16.70
N ILE A 145 17.08 -2.54 16.55
CA ILE A 145 15.94 -2.21 15.73
C ILE A 145 16.40 -1.32 14.58
N ILE A 146 16.08 -1.72 13.37
CA ILE A 146 16.36 -0.98 12.14
C ILE A 146 15.06 -0.34 11.65
N VAL A 147 15.06 0.97 11.50
CA VAL A 147 13.95 1.73 10.88
C VAL A 147 14.43 2.20 9.52
N ALA A 148 13.79 1.72 8.45
CA ALA A 148 14.01 2.27 7.12
C ALA A 148 13.03 3.43 6.89
N LEU A 149 13.54 4.54 6.37
CA LEU A 149 12.78 5.77 6.13
C LEU A 149 13.13 6.33 4.75
N ASP A 150 12.13 6.59 3.92
CA ASP A 150 12.35 7.27 2.64
C ASP A 150 12.73 8.76 2.89
N ALA A 151 13.62 9.30 2.07
CA ALA A 151 14.22 10.63 2.27
C ALA A 151 13.20 11.78 2.25
N ASP A 152 12.05 11.58 1.61
CA ASP A 152 10.92 12.52 1.50
C ASP A 152 9.84 12.33 2.59
N THR A 153 10.09 11.47 3.56
CA THR A 153 9.10 11.10 4.58
C THR A 153 9.38 11.81 5.90
N LEU A 154 8.33 12.27 6.56
CA LEU A 154 8.37 12.95 7.85
C LEU A 154 7.66 12.10 8.90
N PHE A 155 8.36 11.72 9.96
CA PHE A 155 7.77 10.97 11.08
C PHE A 155 7.03 11.91 12.05
N ALA A 156 5.90 11.44 12.57
CA ALA A 156 5.32 12.03 13.77
C ALA A 156 6.28 11.84 14.95
N PRO A 157 6.33 12.79 15.92
CA PRO A 157 7.31 12.75 17.01
C PRO A 157 7.31 11.45 17.81
N GLU A 158 6.16 10.80 17.96
CA GLU A 158 5.98 9.56 18.69
C GLU A 158 6.25 8.28 17.88
N ALA A 159 6.43 8.39 16.57
CA ALA A 159 6.44 7.23 15.67
C ALA A 159 7.54 6.22 15.98
N LEU A 160 8.78 6.67 16.28
CA LEU A 160 9.87 5.76 16.62
C LEU A 160 9.58 4.94 17.88
N GLY A 161 9.09 5.59 18.95
CA GLY A 161 8.71 4.90 20.18
C GLY A 161 7.55 3.91 19.98
N ARG A 162 6.58 4.30 19.14
CA ARG A 162 5.45 3.45 18.76
C ARG A 162 5.90 2.19 18.01
N LEU A 163 6.85 2.31 17.11
CA LEU A 163 7.43 1.15 16.42
C LEU A 163 8.29 0.31 17.36
N ALA A 164 9.16 0.95 18.15
CA ALA A 164 10.12 0.25 19.00
C ALA A 164 9.49 -0.61 20.09
N ARG A 165 8.34 -0.19 20.68
CA ARG A 165 7.67 -0.92 21.77
C ARG A 165 7.26 -2.35 21.41
N TRP A 166 6.98 -2.63 20.15
CA TRP A 166 6.57 -3.96 19.72
C TRP A 166 7.69 -5.00 19.81
N PHE A 167 8.95 -4.57 19.75
CA PHE A 167 10.10 -5.45 19.80
C PHE A 167 10.44 -5.98 21.21
N VAL A 168 9.66 -5.60 22.23
CA VAL A 168 9.66 -6.28 23.54
C VAL A 168 9.27 -7.75 23.38
N ASP A 169 8.37 -8.06 22.45
CA ASP A 169 8.07 -9.43 22.07
C ASP A 169 9.18 -9.96 21.16
N PRO A 170 9.89 -11.04 21.58
CA PRO A 170 10.98 -11.62 20.80
C PRO A 170 10.53 -12.27 19.49
N GLN A 171 9.25 -12.58 19.31
CA GLN A 171 8.71 -13.15 18.07
C GLN A 171 8.50 -12.10 16.98
N ILE A 172 8.40 -10.83 17.34
CA ILE A 172 8.21 -9.75 16.35
C ILE A 172 9.50 -9.54 15.57
N GLY A 173 9.45 -9.84 14.27
CA GLY A 173 10.53 -9.58 13.32
C GLY A 173 10.40 -8.24 12.62
N ALA A 174 9.16 -7.73 12.44
CA ALA A 174 8.91 -6.45 11.81
C ALA A 174 7.64 -5.77 12.32
N VAL A 175 7.60 -4.45 12.18
CA VAL A 175 6.45 -3.62 12.54
C VAL A 175 6.16 -2.64 11.40
N ALA A 176 4.95 -2.71 10.85
CA ALA A 176 4.45 -1.74 9.91
C ALA A 176 3.86 -0.54 10.66
N GLY A 177 4.22 0.67 10.27
CA GLY A 177 3.54 1.88 10.70
C GLY A 177 2.48 2.32 9.70
N ASN A 178 1.90 3.48 9.98
CA ASN A 178 0.80 4.09 9.24
C ASN A 178 1.33 5.22 8.35
N ALA A 179 1.48 4.93 7.05
CA ALA A 179 1.87 5.92 6.06
C ALA A 179 0.64 6.75 5.62
N LEU A 180 0.78 8.06 5.65
CA LEU A 180 -0.22 9.04 5.24
C LEU A 180 0.38 9.97 4.16
N VAL A 181 -0.46 10.52 3.30
CA VAL A 181 -0.03 11.49 2.29
C VAL A 181 0.06 12.88 2.91
N GLY A 182 1.26 13.47 2.91
CA GLY A 182 1.55 14.78 3.48
C GLY A 182 1.25 15.95 2.54
N ASN A 183 1.43 15.77 1.23
CA ASN A 183 1.31 16.82 0.20
C ASN A 183 -0.03 16.80 -0.54
N ARG A 184 -1.13 17.24 0.06
CA ARG A 184 -2.45 17.28 -0.59
C ARG A 184 -2.65 18.53 -1.44
N LEU A 185 -1.85 18.68 -2.52
CA LEU A 185 -1.75 19.88 -3.33
C LEU A 185 -2.82 19.99 -4.42
N ASN A 186 -3.20 18.87 -5.03
CA ASN A 186 -4.13 18.80 -6.16
C ASN A 186 -5.04 17.55 -6.06
N LEU A 187 -5.89 17.35 -7.06
CA LEU A 187 -6.84 16.23 -7.08
C LEU A 187 -6.15 14.87 -7.08
N ILE A 188 -5.00 14.73 -7.76
CA ILE A 188 -4.24 13.47 -7.83
C ILE A 188 -3.71 13.10 -6.44
N THR A 189 -3.11 14.04 -5.72
CA THR A 189 -2.58 13.81 -4.36
C THR A 189 -3.69 13.61 -3.33
N ARG A 190 -4.85 14.27 -3.48
CA ARG A 190 -6.04 14.02 -2.64
C ARG A 190 -6.61 12.63 -2.87
N TRP A 191 -6.69 12.17 -4.11
CA TRP A 191 -7.12 10.80 -4.41
C TRP A 191 -6.17 9.76 -3.82
N GLN A 192 -4.86 9.99 -3.85
CA GLN A 192 -3.89 9.13 -3.21
C GLN A 192 -4.04 9.14 -1.68
N ALA A 193 -4.30 10.30 -1.06
CA ALA A 193 -4.56 10.38 0.37
C ALA A 193 -5.80 9.56 0.78
N LEU A 194 -6.87 9.60 -0.01
CA LEU A 194 -8.04 8.74 0.18
C LEU A 194 -7.67 7.26 0.06
N GLU A 195 -6.92 6.88 -0.98
CA GLU A 195 -6.52 5.49 -1.22
C GLU A 195 -5.65 4.93 -0.09
N TYR A 196 -4.69 5.70 0.43
CA TYR A 196 -3.85 5.27 1.55
C TYR A 196 -4.69 4.91 2.77
N VAL A 197 -5.70 5.69 3.09
CA VAL A 197 -6.59 5.45 4.24
C VAL A 197 -7.59 4.32 3.94
N THR A 198 -8.27 4.38 2.80
CA THR A 198 -9.43 3.52 2.52
C THR A 198 -9.07 2.14 1.97
N ALA A 199 -7.91 1.99 1.37
CA ALA A 199 -7.44 0.72 0.84
C ALA A 199 -6.25 0.18 1.64
N GLN A 200 -5.11 0.89 1.65
CA GLN A 200 -3.87 0.36 2.20
C GLN A 200 -3.93 0.18 3.72
N ASN A 201 -4.39 1.18 4.48
CA ASN A 201 -4.44 1.09 5.93
C ASN A 201 -5.55 0.16 6.42
N LEU A 202 -6.72 0.15 5.75
CA LEU A 202 -7.81 -0.77 6.09
C LEU A 202 -7.39 -2.24 5.88
N GLU A 203 -6.75 -2.54 4.74
CA GLU A 203 -6.25 -3.88 4.44
C GLU A 203 -5.15 -4.30 5.42
N ARG A 204 -4.23 -3.40 5.74
CA ARG A 204 -3.14 -3.68 6.68
C ARG A 204 -3.68 -3.97 8.09
N ARG A 205 -4.69 -3.22 8.57
CA ARG A 205 -5.40 -3.52 9.82
C ARG A 205 -6.04 -4.89 9.80
N ALA A 206 -6.77 -5.20 8.74
CA ALA A 206 -7.45 -6.48 8.59
C ALA A 206 -6.47 -7.66 8.63
N LEU A 207 -5.39 -7.57 7.87
CA LEU A 207 -4.38 -8.63 7.83
C LEU A 207 -3.55 -8.71 9.12
N ALA A 208 -3.32 -7.59 9.79
CA ALA A 208 -2.66 -7.57 11.10
C ALA A 208 -3.47 -8.32 12.18
N ALA A 209 -4.80 -8.31 12.12
CA ALA A 209 -5.64 -9.10 13.01
C ALA A 209 -5.38 -10.61 12.88
N LEU A 210 -4.87 -11.04 11.75
CA LEU A 210 -4.52 -12.43 11.45
C LEU A 210 -3.01 -12.72 11.58
N GLY A 211 -2.19 -11.71 11.92
CA GLY A 211 -0.73 -11.84 11.92
C GLY A 211 -0.10 -12.01 10.53
N ALA A 212 -0.76 -11.50 9.47
CA ALA A 212 -0.34 -11.72 8.09
C ALA A 212 -0.26 -10.42 7.28
N VAL A 213 0.32 -9.38 7.87
CA VAL A 213 0.63 -8.11 7.17
C VAL A 213 1.53 -8.40 5.97
N THR A 214 1.13 -7.97 4.78
CA THR A 214 1.83 -8.29 3.53
C THR A 214 2.86 -7.25 3.11
N VAL A 215 2.82 -6.05 3.70
CA VAL A 215 3.77 -4.97 3.40
C VAL A 215 4.05 -4.17 4.67
N VAL A 216 5.31 -4.13 5.07
CA VAL A 216 5.87 -3.15 6.00
C VAL A 216 6.40 -1.99 5.14
N PRO A 217 5.73 -0.82 5.11
CA PRO A 217 6.05 0.22 4.14
C PRO A 217 7.48 0.74 4.30
N GLY A 218 8.19 0.94 3.18
CA GLY A 218 9.51 1.58 3.19
C GLY A 218 9.52 3.00 3.78
N ALA A 219 8.36 3.66 3.77
CA ALA A 219 8.19 5.00 4.36
C ALA A 219 8.06 4.96 5.90
N VAL A 220 7.60 3.84 6.51
CA VAL A 220 7.39 3.74 7.96
C VAL A 220 7.41 2.29 8.42
N GLY A 221 8.59 1.68 8.38
CA GLY A 221 8.80 0.29 8.77
C GLY A 221 9.93 0.14 9.77
N ALA A 222 9.76 -0.76 10.73
CA ALA A 222 10.80 -1.16 11.66
C ALA A 222 11.04 -2.67 11.59
N TRP A 223 12.27 -3.08 11.75
CA TRP A 223 12.73 -4.44 11.58
C TRP A 223 13.65 -4.86 12.73
N ARG A 224 13.52 -6.08 13.22
CA ARG A 224 14.52 -6.66 14.11
C ARG A 224 15.79 -6.91 13.31
N LYS A 225 16.92 -6.39 13.78
CA LYS A 225 18.21 -6.51 13.08
C LYS A 225 18.60 -7.97 12.86
N SER A 226 18.40 -8.85 13.86
CA SER A 226 18.68 -10.29 13.72
C SER A 226 17.85 -10.93 12.61
N ALA A 227 16.55 -10.61 12.50
CA ALA A 227 15.69 -11.13 11.42
C ALA A 227 16.18 -10.68 10.03
N LEU A 228 16.64 -9.43 9.90
CA LEU A 228 17.25 -8.95 8.65
C LEU A 228 18.53 -9.70 8.31
N ILE A 229 19.40 -9.92 9.30
CA ILE A 229 20.68 -10.64 9.11
C ILE A 229 20.42 -12.09 8.70
N ASP A 230 19.51 -12.78 9.37
CA ASP A 230 19.16 -14.18 9.10
C ASP A 230 18.62 -14.39 7.66
N LEU A 231 17.96 -13.34 7.10
CA LEU A 231 17.43 -13.35 5.74
C LEU A 231 18.42 -12.82 4.68
N GLY A 232 19.62 -12.39 5.09
CA GLY A 232 20.63 -11.84 4.18
C GLY A 232 20.43 -10.36 3.83
N GLY A 233 19.56 -9.64 4.55
CA GLY A 233 19.28 -8.23 4.38
C GLY A 233 18.12 -7.92 3.45
N TYR A 234 18.11 -6.70 2.90
CA TYR A 234 17.09 -6.24 1.94
C TYR A 234 17.29 -6.87 0.57
N PRO A 235 16.26 -7.49 -0.03
CA PRO A 235 16.37 -8.16 -1.32
C PRO A 235 16.56 -7.13 -2.46
N PRO A 236 17.58 -7.30 -3.32
CA PRO A 236 17.81 -6.37 -4.44
C PRO A 236 17.15 -6.79 -5.75
N ASP A 237 16.46 -7.93 -5.77
CA ASP A 237 15.97 -8.61 -6.98
C ASP A 237 14.50 -8.33 -7.29
N THR A 238 13.82 -7.51 -6.48
CA THR A 238 12.43 -7.08 -6.72
C THR A 238 12.30 -5.56 -6.64
N LEU A 239 11.31 -4.98 -7.33
CA LEU A 239 11.01 -3.55 -7.28
C LEU A 239 10.20 -3.13 -6.05
N ALA A 240 9.74 -4.09 -5.24
CA ALA A 240 9.02 -3.89 -3.99
C ALA A 240 9.77 -4.66 -2.89
N GLU A 241 10.97 -4.19 -2.58
CA GLU A 241 11.88 -4.82 -1.61
C GLU A 241 11.25 -4.93 -0.21
N ASP A 242 10.38 -4.01 0.14
CA ASP A 242 9.66 -3.96 1.40
C ASP A 242 8.58 -5.06 1.49
N GLN A 243 7.82 -5.27 0.42
CA GLN A 243 6.85 -6.36 0.34
C GLN A 243 7.55 -7.73 0.32
N ASP A 244 8.60 -7.87 -0.47
CA ASP A 244 9.39 -9.10 -0.56
C ASP A 244 9.96 -9.49 0.81
N LEU A 245 10.59 -8.53 1.48
CA LEU A 245 11.17 -8.73 2.81
C LEU A 245 10.08 -9.06 3.85
N THR A 246 8.92 -8.39 3.78
CA THR A 246 7.80 -8.68 4.70
C THR A 246 7.32 -10.12 4.57
N ILE A 247 7.17 -10.63 3.35
CA ILE A 247 6.77 -12.02 3.10
C ILE A 247 7.88 -12.98 3.56
N ALA A 248 9.15 -12.66 3.29
CA ALA A 248 10.29 -13.48 3.68
C ALA A 248 10.41 -13.62 5.20
N VAL A 249 10.24 -12.53 5.96
CA VAL A 249 10.25 -12.52 7.44
C VAL A 249 9.17 -13.45 8.00
N GLN A 250 7.94 -13.39 7.49
CA GLN A 250 6.85 -14.27 7.92
C GLN A 250 7.12 -15.74 7.55
N ARG A 251 7.66 -15.98 6.36
CA ARG A 251 8.04 -17.35 5.93
C ARG A 251 9.15 -17.94 6.76
N ALA A 252 9.99 -17.11 7.35
CA ALA A 252 11.03 -17.53 8.30
C ALA A 252 10.49 -17.78 9.72
N GLY A 253 9.19 -17.53 9.96
CA GLY A 253 8.51 -17.80 11.23
C GLY A 253 8.48 -16.62 12.20
N TRP A 254 8.85 -15.42 11.75
CA TRP A 254 8.70 -14.19 12.52
C TRP A 254 7.30 -13.59 12.37
N ASP A 255 6.81 -12.96 13.42
CA ASP A 255 5.56 -12.21 13.38
C ASP A 255 5.77 -10.79 12.85
N VAL A 256 4.74 -10.26 12.18
CA VAL A 256 4.71 -8.87 11.68
C VAL A 256 3.52 -8.16 12.30
N ALA A 257 3.80 -7.12 13.08
CA ALA A 257 2.78 -6.28 13.70
C ALA A 257 2.45 -5.04 12.84
N PHE A 258 1.33 -4.40 13.16
CA PHE A 258 0.94 -3.09 12.62
C PHE A 258 0.57 -2.15 13.76
N ASP A 259 1.21 -0.99 13.82
CA ASP A 259 0.87 0.08 14.75
C ASP A 259 0.24 1.26 13.98
N PRO A 260 -1.09 1.47 14.09
CA PRO A 260 -1.78 2.55 13.39
C PRO A 260 -1.41 3.95 13.90
N ASP A 261 -0.85 4.05 15.10
CA ASP A 261 -0.43 5.30 15.71
C ASP A 261 1.04 5.65 15.43
N ALA A 262 1.82 4.73 14.86
CA ALA A 262 3.16 5.00 14.33
C ALA A 262 3.04 5.67 12.96
N ARG A 263 2.78 6.99 12.94
CA ARG A 263 2.45 7.74 11.72
C ARG A 263 3.66 8.35 11.05
N ALA A 264 3.63 8.33 9.72
CA ALA A 264 4.57 9.06 8.88
C ALA A 264 3.85 9.68 7.69
N TYR A 265 4.34 10.83 7.25
CA TYR A 265 3.78 11.62 6.16
C TYR A 265 4.77 11.58 4.99
N THR A 266 4.38 10.94 3.90
CA THR A 266 5.20 10.81 2.70
C THR A 266 4.66 11.70 1.57
N GLU A 267 5.51 12.06 0.62
CA GLU A 267 5.08 12.79 -0.57
C GLU A 267 4.49 11.84 -1.61
N ALA A 268 3.26 12.13 -2.03
CA ALA A 268 2.62 11.45 -3.13
C ALA A 268 2.92 12.16 -4.45
N PRO A 269 3.11 11.44 -5.57
CA PRO A 269 3.25 12.07 -6.88
C PRO A 269 2.10 13.02 -7.20
N ASP A 270 2.43 14.24 -7.59
CA ASP A 270 1.47 15.31 -7.91
C ASP A 270 1.14 15.40 -9.40
N THR A 271 1.84 14.62 -10.23
CA THR A 271 1.64 14.54 -11.68
C THR A 271 1.19 13.14 -12.10
N VAL A 272 0.45 13.06 -13.22
CA VAL A 272 0.03 11.77 -13.81
C VAL A 272 1.24 10.90 -14.17
N ALA A 273 2.27 11.49 -14.76
CA ALA A 273 3.48 10.73 -15.13
C ALA A 273 4.21 10.15 -13.92
N GLY A 274 4.32 10.92 -12.82
CA GLY A 274 4.89 10.45 -11.56
C GLY A 274 4.07 9.32 -10.96
N LEU A 275 2.74 9.47 -10.93
CA LEU A 275 1.81 8.46 -10.44
C LEU A 275 1.93 7.16 -11.24
N LEU A 276 1.89 7.20 -12.57
CA LEU A 276 2.05 6.00 -13.42
C LEU A 276 3.38 5.29 -13.18
N LYS A 277 4.48 6.03 -13.06
CA LYS A 277 5.79 5.47 -12.75
C LYS A 277 5.82 4.77 -11.38
N GLN A 278 5.19 5.37 -10.37
CA GLN A 278 5.10 4.80 -9.04
C GLN A 278 4.24 3.52 -9.06
N ARG A 279 3.07 3.55 -9.74
CA ARG A 279 2.15 2.41 -9.81
C ARG A 279 2.72 1.25 -10.60
N PHE A 280 3.43 1.53 -11.69
CA PHE A 280 4.17 0.48 -12.41
C PHE A 280 5.16 -0.24 -11.48
N ARG A 281 5.96 0.51 -10.70
CA ARG A 281 6.88 -0.10 -9.73
C ARG A 281 6.16 -0.98 -8.72
N TRP A 282 5.03 -0.51 -8.17
CA TRP A 282 4.29 -1.24 -7.16
C TRP A 282 3.64 -2.50 -7.74
N SER A 283 2.91 -2.37 -8.85
CA SER A 283 2.20 -3.51 -9.46
C SER A 283 3.16 -4.57 -9.98
N PHE A 284 4.22 -4.14 -10.69
CA PHE A 284 5.22 -5.07 -11.20
C PHE A 284 6.06 -5.68 -10.06
N GLY A 285 6.43 -4.88 -9.06
CA GLY A 285 7.11 -5.36 -7.86
C GLY A 285 6.28 -6.38 -7.09
N THR A 286 4.98 -6.12 -6.88
CA THR A 286 4.06 -7.09 -6.26
C THR A 286 4.02 -8.40 -7.05
N LEU A 287 3.95 -8.33 -8.40
CA LEU A 287 3.96 -9.53 -9.23
C LEU A 287 5.29 -10.31 -9.10
N GLN A 288 6.43 -9.61 -9.05
CA GLN A 288 7.73 -10.23 -8.79
C GLN A 288 7.76 -10.92 -7.42
N CYS A 289 7.29 -10.25 -6.36
CA CYS A 289 7.22 -10.83 -5.01
C CYS A 289 6.34 -12.08 -4.97
N LEU A 290 5.14 -12.02 -5.55
CA LEU A 290 4.22 -13.15 -5.60
C LEU A 290 4.80 -14.34 -6.39
N TRP A 291 5.52 -14.05 -7.49
CA TRP A 291 6.18 -15.10 -8.26
C TRP A 291 7.36 -15.72 -7.51
N LYS A 292 8.16 -14.90 -6.83
CA LYS A 292 9.28 -15.33 -6.00
C LYS A 292 8.81 -16.22 -4.84
N HIS A 293 7.70 -15.83 -4.20
CA HIS A 293 7.13 -16.56 -3.06
C HIS A 293 5.98 -17.50 -3.41
N ARG A 294 5.82 -17.89 -4.69
CA ARG A 294 4.70 -18.75 -5.16
C ARG A 294 4.61 -20.11 -4.47
N ASP A 295 5.73 -20.66 -4.01
CA ASP A 295 5.79 -21.87 -3.20
C ASP A 295 5.23 -21.69 -1.78
N GLY A 296 5.01 -20.46 -1.36
CA GLY A 296 4.28 -20.11 -0.14
C GLY A 296 2.75 -20.20 -0.29
N LEU A 297 2.21 -20.21 -1.53
CA LEU A 297 0.79 -20.41 -1.76
C LEU A 297 0.35 -21.79 -1.24
N PHE A 298 -0.74 -21.78 -0.45
CA PHE A 298 -1.31 -22.99 0.18
C PHE A 298 -0.33 -23.72 1.09
N SER A 299 0.71 -23.03 1.59
CA SER A 299 1.67 -23.61 2.52
C SER A 299 1.06 -23.80 3.91
N THR A 300 1.18 -25.02 4.45
CA THR A 300 0.76 -25.33 5.82
C THR A 300 1.77 -24.87 6.88
N LYS A 301 2.99 -24.48 6.47
CA LYS A 301 4.00 -23.94 7.41
C LYS A 301 3.65 -22.54 7.89
N THR A 302 3.05 -21.73 7.00
CA THR A 302 2.57 -20.37 7.28
C THR A 302 1.12 -20.26 6.79
N PRO A 303 0.16 -20.90 7.49
CA PRO A 303 -1.18 -21.12 6.94
C PRO A 303 -1.93 -19.82 6.64
N VAL A 304 -1.86 -18.82 7.49
CA VAL A 304 -2.56 -17.55 7.27
C VAL A 304 -1.98 -16.81 6.06
N LEU A 305 -0.66 -16.75 5.95
CA LEU A 305 -0.02 -16.16 4.79
C LEU A 305 -0.36 -16.93 3.51
N GLY A 306 -0.27 -18.27 3.54
CA GLY A 306 -0.43 -19.12 2.35
C GLY A 306 -1.88 -19.28 1.87
N PHE A 307 -2.86 -19.37 2.77
CA PHE A 307 -4.26 -19.62 2.40
C PHE A 307 -5.13 -18.36 2.38
N ILE A 308 -4.68 -17.25 3.00
CA ILE A 308 -5.47 -16.02 3.07
C ILE A 308 -4.73 -14.87 2.40
N ALA A 309 -3.55 -14.47 2.90
CA ALA A 309 -2.91 -13.23 2.47
C ALA A 309 -2.40 -13.29 1.01
N LEU A 310 -1.62 -14.30 0.64
CA LEU A 310 -1.14 -14.43 -0.74
C LEU A 310 -2.26 -14.67 -1.77
N PRO A 311 -3.24 -15.57 -1.54
CA PRO A 311 -4.38 -15.72 -2.45
C PRO A 311 -5.21 -14.44 -2.61
N GLN A 312 -5.38 -13.66 -1.53
CA GLN A 312 -6.10 -12.38 -1.58
C GLN A 312 -5.38 -11.37 -2.48
N ILE A 313 -4.03 -11.26 -2.40
CA ILE A 313 -3.27 -10.39 -3.29
C ILE A 313 -3.39 -10.86 -4.74
N TRP A 314 -3.22 -12.17 -5.01
CA TRP A 314 -3.39 -12.74 -6.35
C TRP A 314 -4.76 -12.45 -6.93
N LEU A 315 -5.82 -12.63 -6.14
CA LEU A 315 -7.20 -12.42 -6.61
C LEU A 315 -7.51 -10.94 -6.82
N PHE A 316 -7.25 -10.08 -5.83
CA PHE A 316 -7.76 -8.70 -5.83
C PHE A 316 -6.78 -7.69 -6.42
N GLN A 317 -5.47 -7.90 -6.27
CA GLN A 317 -4.49 -6.94 -6.77
C GLN A 317 -3.93 -7.31 -8.16
N ILE A 318 -3.99 -8.58 -8.56
CA ILE A 318 -3.52 -9.01 -9.88
C ILE A 318 -4.70 -9.39 -10.78
N LEU A 319 -5.44 -10.47 -10.46
CA LEU A 319 -6.46 -11.00 -11.36
C LEU A 319 -7.60 -9.99 -11.61
N LEU A 320 -8.18 -9.44 -10.55
CA LEU A 320 -9.27 -8.47 -10.70
C LEU A 320 -8.80 -7.12 -11.26
N ALA A 321 -7.54 -6.72 -11.05
CA ALA A 321 -6.98 -5.53 -11.69
C ALA A 321 -6.91 -5.71 -13.21
N VAL A 322 -6.49 -6.88 -13.71
CA VAL A 322 -6.49 -7.21 -15.15
C VAL A 322 -7.91 -7.25 -15.73
N VAL A 323 -8.90 -7.68 -14.95
CA VAL A 323 -10.31 -7.79 -15.39
C VAL A 323 -11.06 -6.45 -15.27
N ALA A 324 -10.62 -5.55 -14.41
CA ALA A 324 -11.32 -4.28 -14.14
C ALA A 324 -11.58 -3.42 -15.40
N PRO A 325 -10.67 -3.28 -16.38
CA PRO A 325 -10.97 -2.58 -17.64
C PRO A 325 -12.16 -3.16 -18.41
N LEU A 326 -12.35 -4.49 -18.35
CA LEU A 326 -13.49 -5.13 -19.01
C LEU A 326 -14.83 -4.76 -18.35
N VAL A 327 -14.82 -4.53 -17.03
CA VAL A 327 -16.00 -4.05 -16.30
C VAL A 327 -16.34 -2.62 -16.72
N ASP A 328 -15.34 -1.73 -16.83
CA ASP A 328 -15.56 -0.36 -17.28
C ASP A 328 -16.05 -0.32 -18.75
N LEU A 329 -15.44 -1.11 -19.63
CA LEU A 329 -15.91 -1.25 -21.03
C LEU A 329 -17.32 -1.79 -21.11
N ALA A 330 -17.72 -2.69 -20.20
CA ALA A 330 -19.08 -3.24 -20.14
C ALA A 330 -20.11 -2.15 -19.78
N VAL A 331 -19.78 -1.22 -18.90
CA VAL A 331 -20.65 -0.06 -18.59
C VAL A 331 -20.83 0.80 -19.84
N VAL A 332 -19.73 1.16 -20.49
CA VAL A 332 -19.78 1.99 -21.73
C VAL A 332 -20.59 1.28 -22.80
N TRP A 333 -20.34 -0.01 -23.02
CA TRP A 333 -21.08 -0.83 -23.98
C TRP A 333 -22.59 -0.86 -23.66
N GLY A 334 -22.95 -1.11 -22.40
CA GLY A 334 -24.34 -1.17 -21.98
C GLY A 334 -25.10 0.13 -22.18
N VAL A 335 -24.45 1.27 -21.88
CA VAL A 335 -25.03 2.59 -22.11
C VAL A 335 -25.18 2.89 -23.61
N VAL A 336 -24.12 2.70 -24.38
CA VAL A 336 -24.11 2.96 -25.83
C VAL A 336 -25.11 2.08 -26.54
N SER A 337 -25.13 0.76 -26.25
CA SER A 337 -26.05 -0.18 -26.88
C SER A 337 -27.51 0.10 -26.52
N GLY A 338 -27.78 0.52 -25.25
CA GLY A 338 -29.12 0.93 -24.83
C GLY A 338 -29.61 2.18 -25.56
N VAL A 339 -28.75 3.19 -25.72
CA VAL A 339 -29.07 4.41 -26.49
C VAL A 339 -29.35 4.07 -27.97
N LEU A 340 -28.48 3.25 -28.58
CA LEU A 340 -28.65 2.85 -29.99
C LEU A 340 -29.93 2.03 -30.20
N ALA A 341 -30.25 1.10 -29.29
CA ALA A 341 -31.47 0.31 -29.33
C ALA A 341 -32.71 1.21 -29.18
N HIS A 342 -32.70 2.19 -28.30
CA HIS A 342 -33.80 3.16 -28.17
C HIS A 342 -34.02 3.98 -29.44
N ILE A 343 -32.92 4.42 -30.09
CA ILE A 343 -33.02 5.19 -31.36
C ILE A 343 -33.54 4.29 -32.48
N ALA A 344 -33.08 3.07 -32.60
CA ALA A 344 -33.45 2.17 -33.69
C ALA A 344 -34.85 1.53 -33.53
N HIS A 345 -35.24 1.21 -32.30
CA HIS A 345 -36.52 0.50 -32.00
C HIS A 345 -37.22 1.13 -30.78
N PRO A 346 -37.71 2.38 -30.88
CA PRO A 346 -38.27 3.10 -29.73
C PRO A 346 -39.52 2.45 -29.11
N ILE A 347 -40.26 1.62 -29.86
CA ILE A 347 -41.46 0.97 -29.38
C ILE A 347 -41.15 -0.38 -28.70
N GLU A 348 -40.11 -1.08 -29.13
CA GLU A 348 -39.70 -2.39 -28.61
C GLU A 348 -38.62 -2.29 -27.53
N TRP A 349 -38.04 -1.10 -27.33
CA TRP A 349 -36.99 -0.89 -26.38
C TRP A 349 -37.50 -1.06 -24.94
N SER A 350 -36.88 -1.97 -24.21
CA SER A 350 -37.07 -2.10 -22.76
C SER A 350 -35.91 -1.42 -22.02
N PRO A 351 -36.18 -0.52 -21.06
CA PRO A 351 -35.15 0.12 -20.26
C PRO A 351 -34.42 -0.86 -19.33
N ASP A 352 -34.91 -2.09 -19.16
CA ASP A 352 -34.48 -3.01 -18.13
C ASP A 352 -32.98 -3.37 -18.19
N GLU A 353 -32.42 -3.59 -19.39
CA GLU A 353 -31.01 -3.96 -19.53
C GLU A 353 -30.08 -2.80 -19.18
N THR A 354 -30.35 -1.60 -19.67
CA THR A 354 -29.56 -0.40 -19.37
C THR A 354 -29.71 -0.04 -17.90
N THR A 355 -30.93 -0.12 -17.35
CA THR A 355 -31.20 0.15 -15.93
C THR A 355 -30.46 -0.83 -15.04
N ASN A 356 -30.41 -2.12 -15.39
CA ASN A 356 -29.66 -3.12 -14.60
C ASN A 356 -28.15 -2.84 -14.58
N ILE A 357 -27.57 -2.44 -15.71
CA ILE A 357 -26.13 -2.10 -15.76
C ILE A 357 -25.82 -0.89 -14.88
N LEU A 358 -26.65 0.15 -14.96
CA LEU A 358 -26.50 1.35 -14.11
C LEU A 358 -26.71 1.02 -12.63
N LEU A 359 -27.65 0.12 -12.31
CA LEU A 359 -27.85 -0.35 -10.95
C LEU A 359 -26.62 -1.10 -10.42
N TYR A 360 -26.07 -2.03 -11.19
CA TYR A 360 -24.87 -2.75 -10.81
C TYR A 360 -23.68 -1.80 -10.61
N TRP A 361 -23.52 -0.83 -11.50
CA TRP A 361 -22.49 0.20 -11.34
C TRP A 361 -22.72 1.04 -10.07
N GLY A 362 -23.98 1.42 -9.78
CA GLY A 362 -24.34 2.11 -8.53
C GLY A 362 -24.01 1.31 -7.28
N VAL A 363 -24.22 -0.01 -7.30
CA VAL A 363 -23.81 -0.91 -6.19
C VAL A 363 -22.28 -0.89 -6.02
N PHE A 364 -21.49 -0.90 -7.10
CA PHE A 364 -20.04 -0.78 -6.99
C PHE A 364 -19.62 0.54 -6.33
N VAL A 365 -20.23 1.66 -6.73
CA VAL A 365 -19.97 2.97 -6.12
C VAL A 365 -20.31 2.95 -4.62
N LEU A 366 -21.43 2.31 -4.26
CA LEU A 366 -21.85 2.18 -2.87
C LEU A 366 -20.85 1.35 -2.04
N ILE A 367 -20.36 0.23 -2.58
CA ILE A 367 -19.35 -0.62 -1.93
C ILE A 367 -18.06 0.19 -1.67
N ASP A 368 -17.59 0.96 -2.66
CA ASP A 368 -16.41 1.80 -2.50
C ASP A 368 -16.62 2.90 -1.44
N LEU A 369 -17.79 3.52 -1.46
CA LEU A 369 -18.14 4.54 -0.47
C LEU A 369 -18.20 3.95 0.95
N MET A 370 -18.80 2.78 1.11
CA MET A 370 -18.84 2.08 2.40
C MET A 370 -17.44 1.72 2.88
N ALA A 371 -16.59 1.18 2.00
CA ALA A 371 -15.19 0.90 2.31
C ALA A 371 -14.43 2.17 2.70
N GLY A 372 -14.67 3.27 1.98
CA GLY A 372 -14.10 4.57 2.26
C GLY A 372 -14.49 5.13 3.61
N VAL A 373 -15.79 5.16 3.91
CA VAL A 373 -16.31 5.61 5.21
C VAL A 373 -15.73 4.76 6.34
N MET A 374 -15.65 3.45 6.15
CA MET A 374 -15.09 2.55 7.16
C MET A 374 -13.60 2.79 7.39
N GLY A 375 -12.81 2.89 6.32
CA GLY A 375 -11.38 3.21 6.43
C GLY A 375 -11.15 4.53 7.17
N MET A 376 -11.92 5.56 6.81
CA MET A 376 -11.86 6.87 7.49
C MET A 376 -12.29 6.82 8.94
N ALA A 377 -13.33 6.05 9.30
CA ALA A 377 -13.78 5.91 10.68
C ALA A 377 -12.74 5.22 11.58
N MET A 378 -11.81 4.48 10.97
CA MET A 378 -10.71 3.83 11.68
C MET A 378 -9.42 4.66 11.71
N GLU A 379 -9.34 5.76 10.96
CA GLU A 379 -8.17 6.62 10.90
C GLU A 379 -8.41 7.89 11.71
N ARG A 380 -7.47 8.21 12.63
CA ARG A 380 -7.59 9.40 13.50
C ARG A 380 -7.46 10.71 12.71
N GLU A 381 -6.61 10.72 11.69
CA GLU A 381 -6.37 11.88 10.83
C GLU A 381 -7.01 11.72 9.46
N ALA A 382 -8.22 11.13 9.42
CA ALA A 382 -8.92 10.88 8.18
C ALA A 382 -9.24 12.17 7.41
N PRO A 383 -9.01 12.21 6.11
CA PRO A 383 -9.31 13.37 5.27
C PRO A 383 -10.81 13.43 4.92
N TRP A 384 -11.69 13.57 5.92
CA TRP A 384 -13.16 13.57 5.73
C TRP A 384 -13.64 14.60 4.69
N ALA A 385 -12.94 15.74 4.60
CA ALA A 385 -13.25 16.76 3.60
C ALA A 385 -13.05 16.28 2.16
N ASP A 386 -12.24 15.24 1.96
CA ASP A 386 -11.95 14.65 0.65
C ASP A 386 -12.91 13.49 0.28
N LEU A 387 -13.78 13.04 1.21
CA LEU A 387 -14.73 11.93 0.97
C LEU A 387 -15.61 12.12 -0.28
N PRO A 388 -16.12 13.32 -0.60
CA PRO A 388 -16.92 13.54 -1.83
C PRO A 388 -16.16 13.24 -3.13
N TRP A 389 -14.83 13.25 -3.11
CA TRP A 389 -13.98 12.91 -4.26
C TRP A 389 -13.82 11.40 -4.50
N LEU A 390 -14.22 10.56 -3.54
CA LEU A 390 -14.07 9.12 -3.63
C LEU A 390 -14.86 8.50 -4.80
N PRO A 391 -16.15 8.81 -5.03
CA PRO A 391 -16.88 8.30 -6.18
C PRO A 391 -16.26 8.73 -7.53
N LEU A 392 -15.65 9.93 -7.57
CA LEU A 392 -15.03 10.46 -8.78
C LEU A 392 -13.72 9.76 -9.15
N GLN A 393 -13.10 9.00 -8.24
CA GLN A 393 -11.94 8.15 -8.57
C GLN A 393 -12.26 7.14 -9.67
N ARG A 394 -13.52 6.74 -9.84
CA ARG A 394 -13.94 5.82 -10.92
C ARG A 394 -13.86 6.45 -12.32
N PHE A 395 -13.84 7.78 -12.39
CA PHE A 395 -13.77 8.52 -13.66
C PHE A 395 -12.37 9.13 -13.82
N GLY A 396 -11.38 8.32 -14.17
CA GLY A 396 -10.02 8.77 -14.45
C GLY A 396 -8.97 8.15 -13.55
N TYR A 397 -9.05 8.29 -12.21
CA TYR A 397 -7.99 7.78 -11.32
C TYR A 397 -7.83 6.26 -11.39
N ARG A 398 -8.93 5.49 -11.34
CA ARG A 398 -8.87 4.03 -11.45
C ARG A 398 -8.35 3.55 -12.80
N GLN A 399 -8.70 4.25 -13.89
CA GLN A 399 -8.20 3.93 -15.22
C GLN A 399 -6.68 4.16 -15.34
N LEU A 400 -6.10 5.03 -14.53
CA LEU A 400 -4.65 5.20 -14.42
C LEU A 400 -3.96 4.08 -13.62
N MET A 401 -4.72 3.21 -12.93
CA MET A 401 -4.19 2.11 -12.14
C MET A 401 -4.09 0.79 -12.91
N TYR A 402 -4.76 0.70 -14.06
CA TYR A 402 -4.70 -0.44 -14.96
C TYR A 402 -3.42 -0.37 -15.83
#